data_2bb505b1d614d3c12faee5617709e907
#
_entry.id   2bb505b1d614d3c12faee5617709e907
#
_cell.length_a   1.000
_cell.length_b   1.000
_cell.length_c   1.000
_cell.angle_alpha   90.00
_cell.angle_beta   90.00
_cell.angle_gamma   90.00
#
_symmetry.space_group_name_H-M   'P 1'
#
loop_
_entity.id
_entity.type
_entity.pdbx_description
1 polymer ?
#
loop_
_entity_poly.entity_id
_entity_poly.type
_entity_poly.pdbx_seq_one_letter_code
_entity_poly.pdbx_strand_id
1 'polypeptide(L)'
;AETCSMQAGRDVWYEDEMGKAAADCKPEPMKAEDPLFILYTSGSTGKPKGVVHTTAGYLLHTALTHKYVFDIHDDDIFWCTADIGWVTGHSYIVYGPLANGATSLMFEGVPTFPDGGRFWQVIQKFKVTVFYTAPTAIRSLIRLGDDIPQKYDMSSLRVLGSVGEPINPEAWMWYYDMIGKGKCPIVDTWWQTETGGILITPLPGAHTLKPGSANRPFFGVEPVVLRDDSTECNRNEGGKLCIRKPWPGMMRTMW
;
A
#
# COMPACT_ATOMS: atom_id res chain seq x y z
N ALA A 1 23.95 -6.01 -18.56
CA ALA A 1 23.12 -7.14 -18.12
C ALA A 1 24.07 -8.21 -17.61
N GLU A 2 23.88 -8.72 -16.41
CA GLU A 2 24.64 -9.87 -15.91
C GLU A 2 24.25 -11.13 -16.70
N THR A 3 25.25 -11.93 -17.06
CA THR A 3 25.00 -13.21 -17.72
C THR A 3 24.40 -14.18 -16.71
N CYS A 4 23.14 -14.56 -16.92
CA CYS A 4 22.47 -15.56 -16.11
C CYS A 4 22.91 -16.98 -16.54
N SER A 5 23.33 -17.81 -15.58
CA SER A 5 23.66 -19.22 -15.85
C SER A 5 22.37 -20.04 -15.87
N MET A 6 21.99 -20.51 -17.05
CA MET A 6 20.78 -21.31 -17.29
C MET A 6 21.09 -22.83 -17.28
N GLN A 7 20.28 -23.60 -16.58
CA GLN A 7 20.35 -25.07 -16.58
C GLN A 7 19.30 -25.64 -17.54
N ALA A 8 19.76 -26.32 -18.56
CA ALA A 8 18.87 -26.94 -19.55
C ALA A 8 17.87 -27.92 -18.89
N GLY A 9 16.62 -27.86 -19.28
CA GLY A 9 15.53 -28.69 -18.76
C GLY A 9 14.92 -28.24 -17.43
N ARG A 10 15.50 -27.21 -16.76
CA ARG A 10 14.97 -26.58 -15.55
C ARG A 10 14.59 -25.13 -15.80
N ASP A 11 15.46 -24.36 -16.44
CA ASP A 11 15.33 -22.93 -16.60
C ASP A 11 14.88 -22.59 -18.03
N VAL A 12 13.98 -21.61 -18.13
CA VAL A 12 13.46 -21.12 -19.41
C VAL A 12 13.49 -19.59 -19.41
N TRP A 13 13.66 -18.99 -20.58
CA TRP A 13 13.55 -17.55 -20.73
C TRP A 13 12.06 -17.12 -20.76
N TYR A 14 11.74 -16.11 -19.98
CA TYR A 14 10.38 -15.60 -19.88
C TYR A 14 9.82 -15.16 -21.24
N GLU A 15 10.63 -14.45 -22.03
CA GLU A 15 10.25 -13.94 -23.34
C GLU A 15 9.96 -15.08 -24.33
N ASP A 16 10.72 -16.17 -24.25
CA ASP A 16 10.52 -17.34 -25.12
C ASP A 16 9.21 -18.06 -24.80
N GLU A 17 8.86 -18.17 -23.52
CA GLU A 17 7.60 -18.77 -23.09
C GLU A 17 6.40 -17.86 -23.36
N MET A 18 6.57 -16.54 -23.15
CA MET A 18 5.55 -15.55 -23.50
C MET A 18 5.20 -15.56 -24.99
N GLY A 19 6.23 -15.71 -25.86
CA GLY A 19 6.02 -15.81 -27.31
C GLY A 19 5.23 -17.04 -27.77
N LYS A 20 5.21 -18.11 -26.96
CA LYS A 20 4.47 -19.37 -27.21
C LYS A 20 3.07 -19.36 -26.56
N ALA A 21 2.82 -18.48 -25.59
CA ALA A 21 1.59 -18.47 -24.83
C ALA A 21 0.42 -17.94 -25.67
N ALA A 22 -0.76 -18.51 -25.44
CA ALA A 22 -1.99 -17.96 -26.01
C ALA A 22 -2.33 -16.60 -25.40
N ALA A 23 -2.88 -15.69 -26.19
CA ALA A 23 -3.33 -14.39 -25.71
C ALA A 23 -4.63 -14.46 -24.87
N ASP A 24 -5.35 -15.57 -24.95
CA ASP A 24 -6.59 -15.81 -24.19
C ASP A 24 -6.26 -16.63 -22.93
N CYS A 25 -6.53 -16.03 -21.77
CA CYS A 25 -6.38 -16.70 -20.47
C CYS A 25 -7.67 -16.47 -19.67
N LYS A 26 -8.51 -17.49 -19.59
CA LYS A 26 -9.75 -17.43 -18.80
C LYS A 26 -9.43 -17.40 -17.31
N PRO A 27 -10.13 -16.57 -16.51
CA PRO A 27 -9.97 -16.60 -15.07
C PRO A 27 -10.41 -17.94 -14.49
N GLU A 28 -9.64 -18.47 -13.55
CA GLU A 28 -10.01 -19.69 -12.81
C GLU A 28 -11.16 -19.40 -11.83
N PRO A 29 -12.26 -20.16 -11.86
CA PRO A 29 -13.33 -20.03 -10.88
C PRO A 29 -12.86 -20.46 -9.48
N MET A 30 -12.87 -19.51 -8.53
CA MET A 30 -12.41 -19.72 -7.16
C MET A 30 -13.59 -19.67 -6.19
N LYS A 31 -13.56 -20.54 -5.17
CA LYS A 31 -14.45 -20.43 -4.02
C LYS A 31 -13.97 -19.33 -3.07
N ALA A 32 -14.87 -18.83 -2.24
CA ALA A 32 -14.57 -17.73 -1.31
C ALA A 32 -13.36 -18.00 -0.39
N GLU A 33 -13.24 -19.22 0.09
CA GLU A 33 -12.19 -19.63 1.02
C GLU A 33 -11.02 -20.39 0.35
N ASP A 34 -10.98 -20.47 -0.97
CA ASP A 34 -9.80 -21.01 -1.66
C ASP A 34 -8.59 -20.10 -1.38
N PRO A 35 -7.41 -20.67 -1.07
CA PRO A 35 -6.20 -19.88 -0.85
C PRO A 35 -5.87 -19.01 -2.06
N LEU A 36 -5.60 -17.72 -1.81
CA LEU A 36 -5.18 -16.79 -2.86
C LEU A 36 -3.65 -16.71 -2.94
N PHE A 37 -3.00 -16.53 -1.80
CA PHE A 37 -1.54 -16.55 -1.68
C PHE A 37 -1.08 -16.84 -0.25
N ILE A 38 0.19 -17.19 -0.14
CA ILE A 38 0.94 -17.31 1.11
C ILE A 38 2.09 -16.31 1.07
N LEU A 39 2.14 -15.40 2.02
CA LEU A 39 3.20 -14.42 2.12
C LEU A 39 3.95 -14.57 3.44
N TYR A 40 5.26 -14.77 3.36
CA TYR A 40 6.11 -14.93 4.53
C TYR A 40 6.47 -13.58 5.15
N THR A 41 6.33 -13.49 6.47
CA THR A 41 6.82 -12.38 7.29
C THR A 41 7.99 -12.85 8.14
N SER A 42 8.86 -11.91 8.56
CA SER A 42 10.01 -12.23 9.41
C SER A 42 9.63 -12.81 10.78
N GLY A 43 8.39 -12.60 11.21
CA GLY A 43 7.85 -13.06 12.50
C GLY A 43 8.58 -12.47 13.72
N SER A 44 7.85 -12.22 14.79
CA SER A 44 8.41 -11.71 16.06
C SER A 44 9.31 -12.74 16.78
N THR A 45 9.24 -14.01 16.41
CA THR A 45 9.98 -15.13 17.04
C THR A 45 11.20 -15.57 16.25
N GLY A 46 11.59 -14.84 15.20
CA GLY A 46 12.78 -15.14 14.38
C GLY A 46 12.59 -16.22 13.31
N LYS A 47 11.50 -16.98 13.34
CA LYS A 47 11.16 -17.92 12.23
C LYS A 47 10.16 -17.25 11.28
N PRO A 48 10.38 -17.31 9.96
CA PRO A 48 9.40 -16.82 8.99
C PRO A 48 8.06 -17.53 9.16
N LYS A 49 6.95 -16.76 9.03
CA LYS A 49 5.58 -17.27 9.14
C LYS A 49 4.85 -16.99 7.84
N GLY A 50 4.31 -18.02 7.21
CA GLY A 50 3.53 -17.89 5.98
C GLY A 50 2.10 -17.47 6.30
N VAL A 51 1.76 -16.21 6.07
CA VAL A 51 0.40 -15.70 6.25
C VAL A 51 -0.44 -16.13 5.05
N VAL A 52 -1.54 -16.84 5.32
CA VAL A 52 -2.45 -17.35 4.28
C VAL A 52 -3.66 -16.42 4.18
N HIS A 53 -3.87 -15.87 2.97
CA HIS A 53 -5.09 -15.14 2.62
C HIS A 53 -5.94 -15.94 1.65
N THR A 54 -7.27 -15.85 1.80
CA THR A 54 -8.25 -16.49 0.92
C THR A 54 -8.89 -15.50 -0.03
N THR A 55 -9.44 -16.03 -1.12
CA THR A 55 -9.78 -15.25 -2.33
C THR A 55 -10.81 -14.16 -2.07
N ALA A 56 -12.03 -14.49 -1.65
CA ALA A 56 -13.13 -13.51 -1.66
C ALA A 56 -12.97 -12.44 -0.58
N GLY A 57 -12.65 -12.84 0.65
CA GLY A 57 -12.56 -11.90 1.76
C GLY A 57 -11.43 -10.87 1.58
N TYR A 58 -10.27 -11.34 1.11
CA TYR A 58 -9.15 -10.47 0.83
C TYR A 58 -9.45 -9.51 -0.33
N LEU A 59 -9.96 -10.02 -1.46
CA LEU A 59 -10.31 -9.18 -2.62
C LEU A 59 -11.37 -8.14 -2.28
N LEU A 60 -12.42 -8.52 -1.55
CA LEU A 60 -13.45 -7.59 -1.09
C LEU A 60 -12.85 -6.47 -0.25
N HIS A 61 -12.00 -6.83 0.73
CA HIS A 61 -11.41 -5.86 1.65
C HIS A 61 -10.45 -4.89 0.93
N THR A 62 -9.57 -5.42 0.07
CA THR A 62 -8.64 -4.59 -0.69
C THR A 62 -9.35 -3.70 -1.70
N ALA A 63 -10.39 -4.19 -2.38
CA ALA A 63 -11.19 -3.39 -3.30
C ALA A 63 -11.92 -2.24 -2.58
N LEU A 64 -12.58 -2.53 -1.45
CA LEU A 64 -13.30 -1.50 -0.69
C LEU A 64 -12.35 -0.46 -0.10
N THR A 65 -11.25 -0.89 0.52
CA THR A 65 -10.28 0.03 1.10
C THR A 65 -9.59 0.87 0.02
N HIS A 66 -9.20 0.27 -1.11
CA HIS A 66 -8.65 1.02 -2.22
C HIS A 66 -9.63 2.09 -2.73
N LYS A 67 -10.89 1.72 -2.93
CA LYS A 67 -11.92 2.64 -3.45
C LYS A 67 -12.18 3.83 -2.52
N TYR A 68 -12.42 3.56 -1.24
CA TYR A 68 -12.87 4.61 -0.31
C TYR A 68 -11.74 5.37 0.37
N VAL A 69 -10.62 4.72 0.67
CA VAL A 69 -9.48 5.39 1.33
C VAL A 69 -8.78 6.35 0.37
N PHE A 70 -8.65 5.97 -0.88
CA PHE A 70 -8.03 6.83 -1.89
C PHE A 70 -9.05 7.62 -2.70
N ASP A 71 -10.35 7.48 -2.39
CA ASP A 71 -11.44 8.18 -3.11
C ASP A 71 -11.30 8.03 -4.63
N ILE A 72 -11.17 6.77 -5.09
CA ILE A 72 -10.81 6.46 -6.48
C ILE A 72 -11.95 6.77 -7.45
N HIS A 73 -11.63 7.51 -8.50
CA HIS A 73 -12.46 7.85 -9.63
C HIS A 73 -11.97 7.14 -10.91
N ASP A 74 -12.83 7.10 -11.94
CA ASP A 74 -12.55 6.35 -13.17
C ASP A 74 -11.35 6.89 -13.97
N ASP A 75 -11.03 8.17 -13.84
CA ASP A 75 -9.93 8.85 -14.52
C ASP A 75 -8.64 8.93 -13.68
N ASP A 76 -8.63 8.36 -12.47
CA ASP A 76 -7.45 8.38 -11.61
C ASP A 76 -6.32 7.49 -12.14
N ILE A 77 -5.10 8.00 -11.99
CA ILE A 77 -3.87 7.25 -12.13
C ILE A 77 -3.27 7.04 -10.75
N PHE A 78 -3.44 5.84 -10.23
CA PHE A 78 -2.97 5.43 -8.93
C PHE A 78 -1.52 4.93 -9.00
N TRP A 79 -0.67 5.44 -8.13
CA TRP A 79 0.71 4.97 -8.02
C TRP A 79 1.09 4.64 -6.58
N CYS A 80 1.27 3.36 -6.32
CA CYS A 80 1.89 2.84 -5.10
C CYS A 80 3.35 2.48 -5.38
N THR A 81 4.27 3.00 -4.57
CA THR A 81 5.72 2.79 -4.75
C THR A 81 6.27 1.59 -3.97
N ALA A 82 5.40 0.79 -3.37
CA ALA A 82 5.84 -0.40 -2.64
C ALA A 82 6.46 -1.45 -3.59
N ASP A 83 7.35 -2.25 -3.05
CA ASP A 83 7.85 -3.43 -3.75
C ASP A 83 6.76 -4.51 -3.82
N ILE A 84 6.66 -5.18 -4.97
CA ILE A 84 5.65 -6.22 -5.21
C ILE A 84 5.85 -7.45 -4.31
N GLY A 85 7.03 -7.66 -3.77
CA GLY A 85 7.33 -8.71 -2.80
C GLY A 85 6.73 -8.49 -1.41
N TRP A 86 6.25 -7.28 -1.10
CA TRP A 86 5.58 -6.95 0.15
C TRP A 86 4.06 -6.98 -0.01
N VAL A 87 3.35 -7.20 1.11
CA VAL A 87 1.88 -7.21 1.10
C VAL A 87 1.27 -5.91 0.55
N THR A 88 1.94 -4.78 0.73
CA THR A 88 1.48 -3.49 0.18
C THR A 88 1.43 -3.54 -1.35
N GLY A 89 2.42 -4.17 -2.00
CA GLY A 89 2.40 -4.39 -3.44
C GLY A 89 1.26 -5.31 -3.86
N HIS A 90 1.05 -6.42 -3.14
CA HIS A 90 -0.10 -7.30 -3.39
C HIS A 90 -1.42 -6.54 -3.29
N SER A 91 -1.68 -5.89 -2.16
CA SER A 91 -2.97 -5.27 -1.87
C SER A 91 -3.24 -4.02 -2.71
N TYR A 92 -2.22 -3.15 -2.93
CA TYR A 92 -2.41 -1.81 -3.51
C TYR A 92 -1.56 -1.50 -4.75
N ILE A 93 -0.94 -2.49 -5.37
CA ILE A 93 -0.48 -2.40 -6.77
C ILE A 93 -1.34 -3.32 -7.64
N VAL A 94 -1.62 -4.53 -7.16
CA VAL A 94 -2.30 -5.57 -7.94
C VAL A 94 -3.79 -5.65 -7.58
N TYR A 95 -4.12 -6.24 -6.41
CA TYR A 95 -5.48 -6.70 -6.16
C TYR A 95 -6.50 -5.57 -6.00
N GLY A 96 -6.25 -4.59 -5.16
CA GLY A 96 -7.17 -3.49 -4.91
C GLY A 96 -7.43 -2.63 -6.16
N PRO A 97 -6.38 -2.10 -6.82
CA PRO A 97 -6.54 -1.32 -8.02
C PRO A 97 -7.23 -2.08 -9.16
N LEU A 98 -6.78 -3.29 -9.47
CA LEU A 98 -7.33 -4.06 -10.59
C LEU A 98 -8.77 -4.52 -10.34
N ALA A 99 -9.13 -4.87 -9.09
CA ALA A 99 -10.52 -5.19 -8.72
C ALA A 99 -11.47 -3.99 -8.89
N ASN A 100 -10.96 -2.75 -8.84
CA ASN A 100 -11.73 -1.54 -9.10
C ASN A 100 -11.63 -1.03 -10.55
N GLY A 101 -10.92 -1.74 -11.43
CA GLY A 101 -10.68 -1.29 -12.80
C GLY A 101 -9.84 -0.01 -12.90
N ALA A 102 -9.09 0.33 -11.84
CA ALA A 102 -8.28 1.53 -11.79
C ALA A 102 -6.99 1.40 -12.63
N THR A 103 -6.51 2.51 -13.17
CA THR A 103 -5.18 2.57 -13.78
C THR A 103 -4.12 2.56 -12.68
N SER A 104 -3.38 1.46 -12.54
CA SER A 104 -2.28 1.32 -11.58
C SER A 104 -0.95 1.45 -12.30
N LEU A 105 -0.15 2.45 -11.91
CA LEU A 105 1.19 2.66 -12.44
C LEU A 105 2.16 1.71 -11.75
N MET A 106 2.86 0.89 -12.53
CA MET A 106 3.94 0.03 -12.06
C MET A 106 5.29 0.66 -12.38
N PHE A 107 6.16 0.74 -11.39
CA PHE A 107 7.46 1.40 -11.49
C PHE A 107 8.59 0.46 -11.09
N GLU A 108 9.51 0.23 -12.03
CA GLU A 108 10.75 -0.47 -11.79
C GLU A 108 11.87 0.55 -11.56
N GLY A 109 12.31 0.69 -10.31
CA GLY A 109 13.36 1.63 -9.97
C GLY A 109 13.35 2.05 -8.50
N VAL A 110 14.21 3.01 -8.18
CA VAL A 110 14.34 3.59 -6.83
C VAL A 110 14.12 5.10 -6.87
N PRO A 111 13.73 5.73 -5.75
CA PRO A 111 13.33 7.14 -5.72
C PRO A 111 14.44 8.13 -6.08
N THR A 112 15.71 7.69 -6.00
CA THR A 112 16.90 8.55 -6.14
C THR A 112 17.74 8.25 -7.39
N PHE A 113 17.27 7.39 -8.29
CA PHE A 113 17.99 7.10 -9.53
C PHE A 113 17.17 7.50 -10.76
N PRO A 114 17.75 8.23 -11.73
CA PRO A 114 19.15 8.72 -11.82
C PRO A 114 19.47 9.88 -10.88
N ASP A 115 18.45 10.54 -10.32
CA ASP A 115 18.58 11.66 -9.39
C ASP A 115 17.37 11.74 -8.43
N GLY A 116 17.41 12.66 -7.46
CA GLY A 116 16.35 12.85 -6.46
C GLY A 116 15.02 13.38 -7.00
N GLY A 117 14.94 13.73 -8.28
CA GLY A 117 13.72 14.15 -8.96
C GLY A 117 12.89 13.00 -9.53
N ARG A 118 13.39 11.75 -9.43
CA ARG A 118 12.79 10.60 -10.14
C ARG A 118 11.30 10.42 -9.88
N PHE A 119 10.86 10.48 -8.63
CA PHE A 119 9.43 10.34 -8.31
C PHE A 119 8.60 11.47 -8.91
N TRP A 120 9.10 12.68 -8.84
CA TRP A 120 8.43 13.87 -9.35
C TRP A 120 8.34 13.86 -10.88
N GLN A 121 9.38 13.35 -11.57
CA GLN A 121 9.35 13.12 -13.02
C GLN A 121 8.26 12.13 -13.41
N VAL A 122 8.09 11.04 -12.66
CA VAL A 122 7.05 10.03 -12.89
C VAL A 122 5.67 10.65 -12.70
N ILE A 123 5.45 11.37 -11.60
CA ILE A 123 4.18 12.05 -11.32
C ILE A 123 3.83 13.02 -12.46
N GLN A 124 4.76 13.88 -12.83
CA GLN A 124 4.56 14.84 -13.92
C GLN A 124 4.27 14.16 -15.27
N LYS A 125 5.10 13.17 -15.62
CA LYS A 125 5.02 12.48 -16.92
C LYS A 125 3.71 11.73 -17.10
N PHE A 126 3.27 11.01 -16.08
CA PHE A 126 2.10 10.14 -16.14
C PHE A 126 0.85 10.78 -15.55
N LYS A 127 0.94 12.03 -15.09
CA LYS A 127 -0.18 12.76 -14.46
C LYS A 127 -0.82 11.96 -13.33
N VAL A 128 0.02 11.40 -12.45
CA VAL A 128 -0.42 10.65 -11.27
C VAL A 128 -1.35 11.51 -10.44
N THR A 129 -2.51 10.95 -10.07
CA THR A 129 -3.53 11.64 -9.27
C THR A 129 -3.54 11.19 -7.82
N VAL A 130 -3.17 9.93 -7.57
CA VAL A 130 -3.07 9.35 -6.22
C VAL A 130 -1.67 8.77 -6.03
N PHE A 131 -0.95 9.26 -5.02
CA PHE A 131 0.43 8.87 -4.75
C PHE A 131 0.55 8.25 -3.36
N TYR A 132 0.90 6.96 -3.28
CA TYR A 132 0.97 6.16 -2.07
C TYR A 132 2.38 5.62 -1.86
N THR A 133 3.06 6.06 -0.78
CA THR A 133 4.47 5.74 -0.55
C THR A 133 4.80 5.59 0.95
N ALA A 134 6.01 5.13 1.24
CA ALA A 134 6.47 4.92 2.61
C ALA A 134 7.12 6.19 3.21
N PRO A 135 6.95 6.45 4.52
CA PRO A 135 7.63 7.54 5.22
C PRO A 135 9.15 7.55 5.07
N THR A 136 9.78 6.37 5.01
CA THR A 136 11.23 6.27 4.74
C THR A 136 11.60 6.87 3.38
N ALA A 137 10.81 6.65 2.33
CA ALA A 137 11.02 7.28 1.04
C ALA A 137 10.85 8.81 1.14
N ILE A 138 9.80 9.28 1.81
CA ILE A 138 9.57 10.71 2.04
C ILE A 138 10.75 11.35 2.76
N ARG A 139 11.19 10.77 3.89
CA ARG A 139 12.36 11.29 4.64
C ARG A 139 13.65 11.31 3.83
N SER A 140 13.86 10.33 2.95
CA SER A 140 15.02 10.33 2.06
C SER A 140 14.97 11.47 1.05
N LEU A 141 13.79 11.78 0.52
CA LEU A 141 13.56 12.86 -0.44
C LEU A 141 13.67 14.25 0.21
N ILE A 142 13.19 14.43 1.44
CA ILE A 142 13.38 15.66 2.24
C ILE A 142 14.87 16.03 2.34
N ARG A 143 15.73 15.04 2.60
CA ARG A 143 17.20 15.26 2.75
C ARG A 143 17.89 15.76 1.48
N LEU A 144 17.26 15.59 0.32
CA LEU A 144 17.81 16.03 -0.96
C LEU A 144 17.54 17.51 -1.28
N GLY A 145 16.67 18.16 -0.49
CA GLY A 145 16.35 19.57 -0.60
C GLY A 145 15.01 19.87 -1.29
N ASP A 146 14.41 20.98 -0.86
CA ASP A 146 13.09 21.42 -1.29
C ASP A 146 13.04 21.96 -2.72
N ASP A 147 14.18 22.36 -3.26
CA ASP A 147 14.32 22.88 -4.62
C ASP A 147 14.08 21.81 -5.70
N ILE A 148 14.26 20.53 -5.37
CA ILE A 148 14.09 19.44 -6.34
C ILE A 148 12.61 19.26 -6.71
N PRO A 149 11.67 19.02 -5.76
CA PRO A 149 10.26 18.84 -6.12
C PRO A 149 9.63 20.08 -6.76
N GLN A 150 10.14 21.28 -6.48
CA GLN A 150 9.64 22.53 -7.06
C GLN A 150 9.88 22.65 -8.58
N LYS A 151 10.78 21.87 -9.14
CA LYS A 151 11.09 21.86 -10.59
C LYS A 151 10.06 21.09 -11.42
N TYR A 152 9.11 20.39 -10.77
CA TYR A 152 8.18 19.49 -11.44
C TYR A 152 6.72 19.91 -11.24
N ASP A 153 5.92 19.71 -12.28
CA ASP A 153 4.48 19.91 -12.21
C ASP A 153 3.82 18.69 -11.55
N MET A 154 3.31 18.86 -10.34
CA MET A 154 2.56 17.87 -9.59
C MET A 154 1.10 18.27 -9.39
N SER A 155 0.59 19.17 -10.23
CA SER A 155 -0.78 19.70 -10.14
C SER A 155 -1.87 18.64 -10.37
N SER A 156 -1.51 17.50 -10.94
CA SER A 156 -2.39 16.34 -11.10
C SER A 156 -2.72 15.63 -9.79
N LEU A 157 -1.86 15.76 -8.76
CA LEU A 157 -2.07 15.09 -7.48
C LEU A 157 -3.35 15.57 -6.80
N ARG A 158 -4.15 14.61 -6.33
CA ARG A 158 -5.42 14.81 -5.65
C ARG A 158 -5.42 14.21 -4.24
N VAL A 159 -4.80 13.03 -4.06
CA VAL A 159 -4.67 12.34 -2.78
C VAL A 159 -3.24 11.86 -2.60
N LEU A 160 -2.73 12.03 -1.40
CA LEU A 160 -1.45 11.48 -0.95
C LEU A 160 -1.69 10.38 0.08
N GLY A 161 -0.83 9.38 0.13
CA GLY A 161 -0.95 8.31 1.12
C GLY A 161 0.39 7.92 1.72
N SER A 162 0.34 7.41 2.95
CA SER A 162 1.49 6.93 3.72
C SER A 162 1.25 5.52 4.24
N VAL A 163 2.27 4.66 4.17
CA VAL A 163 2.17 3.23 4.49
C VAL A 163 3.47 2.63 5.01
N GLY A 164 3.32 1.59 5.82
CA GLY A 164 4.38 0.65 6.21
C GLY A 164 5.05 0.97 7.53
N GLU A 165 5.03 2.21 7.96
CA GLU A 165 5.56 2.67 9.24
C GLU A 165 4.89 3.97 9.68
N PRO A 166 4.96 4.36 10.97
CA PRO A 166 4.46 5.66 11.40
C PRO A 166 5.20 6.81 10.70
N ILE A 167 4.45 7.79 10.21
CA ILE A 167 5.01 9.03 9.71
C ILE A 167 5.06 10.06 10.83
N ASN A 168 6.23 10.66 11.09
CA ASN A 168 6.33 11.74 12.05
C ASN A 168 5.66 13.03 11.54
N PRO A 169 5.12 13.89 12.43
CA PRO A 169 4.39 15.09 12.04
C PRO A 169 5.16 16.03 11.11
N GLU A 170 6.47 16.17 11.28
CA GLU A 170 7.32 17.01 10.44
C GLU A 170 7.35 16.51 8.99
N ALA A 171 7.61 15.22 8.76
CA ALA A 171 7.59 14.62 7.43
C ALA A 171 6.18 14.65 6.82
N TRP A 172 5.14 14.48 7.63
CA TRP A 172 3.75 14.60 7.19
C TRP A 172 3.44 16.01 6.71
N MET A 173 3.86 17.06 7.46
CA MET A 173 3.66 18.46 7.08
C MET A 173 4.43 18.80 5.81
N TRP A 174 5.69 18.37 5.70
CA TRP A 174 6.44 18.56 4.47
C TRP A 174 5.73 17.92 3.26
N TYR A 175 5.23 16.71 3.43
CA TYR A 175 4.52 15.98 2.37
C TYR A 175 3.23 16.72 1.97
N TYR A 176 2.50 17.24 2.95
CA TYR A 176 1.30 18.03 2.73
C TYR A 176 1.58 19.36 2.03
N ASP A 177 2.54 20.14 2.55
CA ASP A 177 2.82 21.50 2.07
C ASP A 177 3.61 21.48 0.75
N MET A 178 4.69 20.69 0.68
CA MET A 178 5.61 20.69 -0.45
C MET A 178 5.06 19.91 -1.64
N ILE A 179 4.54 18.71 -1.41
CA ILE A 179 4.08 17.82 -2.49
C ILE A 179 2.60 18.04 -2.76
N GLY A 180 1.78 18.05 -1.73
CA GLY A 180 0.34 18.27 -1.81
C GLY A 180 -0.09 19.72 -2.01
N LYS A 181 0.87 20.68 -1.96
CA LYS A 181 0.62 22.14 -2.08
C LYS A 181 -0.45 22.66 -1.12
N GLY A 182 -0.55 22.07 0.08
CA GLY A 182 -1.55 22.40 1.09
C GLY A 182 -2.98 22.04 0.70
N LYS A 183 -3.19 21.22 -0.33
CA LYS A 183 -4.51 20.89 -0.89
C LYS A 183 -4.84 19.41 -0.87
N CYS A 184 -3.85 18.56 -1.14
CA CYS A 184 -4.07 17.11 -1.20
C CYS A 184 -4.21 16.54 0.21
N PRO A 185 -5.33 15.90 0.57
CA PRO A 185 -5.43 15.16 1.81
C PRO A 185 -4.38 14.05 1.86
N ILE A 186 -3.83 13.80 3.06
CA ILE A 186 -2.96 12.65 3.30
C ILE A 186 -3.75 11.58 4.04
N VAL A 187 -3.86 10.40 3.43
CA VAL A 187 -4.36 9.20 4.08
C VAL A 187 -3.18 8.43 4.67
N ASP A 188 -3.01 8.58 5.98
CA ASP A 188 -2.03 7.81 6.75
C ASP A 188 -2.67 6.49 7.16
N THR A 189 -2.11 5.35 6.72
CA THR A 189 -2.77 4.06 6.79
C THR A 189 -2.06 3.13 7.76
N TRP A 190 -2.82 2.55 8.70
CA TRP A 190 -2.34 1.51 9.57
C TRP A 190 -2.95 0.16 9.19
N TRP A 191 -2.08 -0.82 8.94
CA TRP A 191 -2.42 -2.20 8.63
C TRP A 191 -1.15 -3.07 8.57
N GLN A 192 -1.31 -4.38 8.40
CA GLN A 192 -0.24 -5.36 8.41
C GLN A 192 -0.48 -6.45 7.36
N THR A 193 0.50 -7.31 7.13
CA THR A 193 0.34 -8.51 6.28
C THR A 193 -0.85 -9.35 6.75
N GLU A 194 -0.97 -9.55 8.06
CA GLU A 194 -2.01 -10.32 8.71
C GLU A 194 -3.42 -9.73 8.53
N THR A 195 -3.50 -8.42 8.31
CA THR A 195 -4.80 -7.75 8.12
C THR A 195 -5.28 -7.77 6.67
N GLY A 196 -4.40 -8.05 5.71
CA GLY A 196 -4.72 -8.12 4.28
C GLY A 196 -4.93 -6.76 3.61
N GLY A 197 -5.29 -5.74 4.36
CA GLY A 197 -5.53 -4.39 3.88
C GLY A 197 -5.71 -3.39 5.02
N ILE A 198 -6.01 -2.15 4.69
CA ILE A 198 -6.10 -1.01 5.60
C ILE A 198 -7.22 -1.22 6.62
N LEU A 199 -6.89 -1.03 7.91
CA LEU A 199 -7.86 -1.09 9.01
C LEU A 199 -8.13 0.26 9.66
N ILE A 200 -7.12 1.13 9.75
CA ILE A 200 -7.26 2.45 10.41
C ILE A 200 -6.66 3.49 9.47
N THR A 201 -7.44 4.53 9.16
CA THR A 201 -7.05 5.58 8.21
C THR A 201 -8.07 6.73 8.21
N PRO A 202 -7.70 7.96 7.91
CA PRO A 202 -8.69 8.97 7.58
C PRO A 202 -9.30 8.71 6.21
N LEU A 203 -10.51 9.24 5.97
CA LEU A 203 -11.14 9.29 4.65
C LEU A 203 -11.10 10.71 4.12
N PRO A 204 -10.69 10.94 2.86
CA PRO A 204 -10.65 12.25 2.23
C PRO A 204 -12.00 12.96 2.32
N GLY A 205 -12.00 14.23 2.70
CA GLY A 205 -13.21 15.04 2.81
C GLY A 205 -14.16 14.69 3.97
N ALA A 206 -14.05 13.50 4.57
CA ALA A 206 -14.94 13.05 5.64
C ALA A 206 -14.34 13.22 7.04
N HIS A 207 -13.02 13.16 7.16
CA HIS A 207 -12.34 13.23 8.45
C HIS A 207 -11.36 14.40 8.51
N THR A 208 -11.28 15.05 9.68
CA THR A 208 -10.20 15.99 9.98
C THR A 208 -8.89 15.22 10.07
N LEU A 209 -7.91 15.64 9.29
CA LEU A 209 -6.58 15.01 9.26
C LEU A 209 -5.77 15.42 10.49
N LYS A 210 -4.92 14.52 10.96
CA LYS A 210 -4.00 14.78 12.07
C LYS A 210 -2.61 14.26 11.70
N PRO A 211 -1.60 15.14 11.59
CA PRO A 211 -0.24 14.73 11.31
C PRO A 211 0.27 13.63 12.24
N GLY A 212 0.81 12.55 11.67
CA GLY A 212 1.34 11.42 12.42
C GLY A 212 0.29 10.49 13.02
N SER A 213 -0.94 10.48 12.50
CA SER A 213 -2.01 9.62 13.02
C SER A 213 -2.82 8.97 11.89
N ALA A 214 -2.98 7.65 11.96
CA ALA A 214 -3.90 6.92 11.11
C ALA A 214 -5.39 7.19 11.43
N ASN A 215 -5.68 7.88 12.51
CA ASN A 215 -6.92 8.58 12.82
C ASN A 215 -8.11 7.70 13.21
N ARG A 216 -8.82 7.09 12.25
CA ARG A 216 -10.12 6.44 12.45
C ARG A 216 -10.16 5.01 11.93
N PRO A 217 -10.92 4.10 12.55
CA PRO A 217 -11.15 2.78 11.99
C PRO A 217 -11.93 2.88 10.68
N PHE A 218 -11.57 2.00 9.74
CA PHE A 218 -12.34 1.79 8.51
C PHE A 218 -13.67 1.08 8.82
N PHE A 219 -14.59 1.09 7.88
CA PHE A 219 -15.93 0.50 8.04
C PHE A 219 -15.87 -0.95 8.53
N GLY A 220 -16.61 -1.24 9.60
CA GLY A 220 -16.70 -2.59 10.20
C GLY A 220 -15.49 -3.00 11.07
N VAL A 221 -14.47 -2.15 11.19
CA VAL A 221 -13.30 -2.40 12.04
C VAL A 221 -13.56 -1.83 13.44
N GLU A 222 -13.39 -2.66 14.48
CA GLU A 222 -13.61 -2.28 15.88
C GLU A 222 -12.28 -2.36 16.68
N PRO A 223 -11.43 -1.33 16.61
CA PRO A 223 -10.20 -1.31 17.40
C PRO A 223 -10.49 -1.01 18.88
N VAL A 224 -9.64 -1.53 19.75
CA VAL A 224 -9.63 -1.26 21.17
C VAL A 224 -8.18 -1.20 21.65
N VAL A 225 -7.91 -0.33 22.64
CA VAL A 225 -6.60 -0.29 23.30
C VAL A 225 -6.73 -0.95 24.66
N LEU A 226 -5.92 -1.99 24.90
CA LEU A 226 -5.97 -2.80 26.11
C LEU A 226 -4.69 -2.65 26.93
N ARG A 227 -4.85 -2.65 28.25
CA ARG A 227 -3.76 -2.81 29.22
C ARG A 227 -3.23 -4.24 29.18
N ASP A 228 -2.16 -4.50 29.93
CA ASP A 228 -1.58 -5.84 30.05
C ASP A 228 -2.51 -6.85 30.74
N ASP A 229 -3.40 -6.38 31.59
CA ASP A 229 -4.46 -7.18 32.24
C ASP A 229 -5.70 -7.39 31.36
N SER A 230 -5.65 -6.99 30.10
CA SER A 230 -6.74 -7.07 29.13
C SER A 230 -7.94 -6.16 29.42
N THR A 231 -7.85 -5.23 30.36
CA THR A 231 -8.87 -4.19 30.56
C THR A 231 -8.69 -3.06 29.54
N GLU A 232 -9.77 -2.37 29.20
CA GLU A 232 -9.72 -1.26 28.24
C GLU A 232 -9.02 -0.04 28.84
N CYS A 233 -8.14 0.58 28.04
CA CYS A 233 -7.50 1.83 28.39
C CYS A 233 -8.50 2.98 28.42
N ASN A 234 -8.27 3.94 29.30
CA ASN A 234 -8.98 5.20 29.30
C ASN A 234 -8.55 6.08 28.13
N ARG A 235 -9.33 7.12 27.87
CA ARG A 235 -8.95 8.13 26.87
C ARG A 235 -7.59 8.74 27.21
N ASN A 236 -6.71 8.85 26.20
CA ASN A 236 -5.32 9.32 26.30
C ASN A 236 -4.38 8.40 27.10
N GLU A 237 -4.76 7.17 27.35
CA GLU A 237 -3.91 6.14 27.91
C GLU A 237 -3.35 5.24 26.80
N GLY A 238 -2.06 4.92 26.85
CA GLY A 238 -1.41 4.02 25.91
C GLY A 238 -1.58 2.55 26.32
N GLY A 239 -1.60 1.66 25.32
CA GLY A 239 -1.70 0.21 25.54
C GLY A 239 -1.53 -0.57 24.24
N LYS A 240 -1.95 -1.82 24.23
CA LYS A 240 -1.91 -2.71 23.07
C LYS A 240 -3.11 -2.45 22.17
N LEU A 241 -2.86 -2.12 20.90
CA LEU A 241 -3.91 -2.03 19.90
C LEU A 241 -4.41 -3.43 19.54
N CYS A 242 -5.68 -3.68 19.77
CA CYS A 242 -6.37 -4.92 19.46
C CYS A 242 -7.58 -4.65 18.56
N ILE A 243 -7.99 -5.63 17.78
CA ILE A 243 -9.21 -5.58 16.97
C ILE A 243 -10.21 -6.59 17.55
N ARG A 244 -11.41 -6.11 17.90
CA ARG A 244 -12.43 -6.93 18.63
C ARG A 244 -13.06 -8.02 17.79
N LYS A 245 -13.25 -7.78 16.50
CA LYS A 245 -13.99 -8.66 15.61
C LYS A 245 -13.22 -8.94 14.33
N PRO A 246 -13.39 -10.13 13.74
CA PRO A 246 -12.82 -10.42 12.43
C PRO A 246 -13.43 -9.52 11.35
N TRP A 247 -12.70 -9.33 10.26
CA TRP A 247 -13.11 -8.62 9.04
C TRP A 247 -12.85 -9.51 7.82
N PRO A 248 -13.41 -9.22 6.66
CA PRO A 248 -13.31 -10.10 5.49
C PRO A 248 -11.86 -10.40 5.06
N GLY A 249 -10.98 -9.40 5.10
CA GLY A 249 -9.58 -9.51 4.67
C GLY A 249 -8.61 -10.07 5.72
N MET A 250 -9.09 -10.49 6.90
CA MET A 250 -8.23 -11.08 7.93
C MET A 250 -7.60 -12.38 7.41
N MET A 251 -6.32 -12.61 7.72
CA MET A 251 -5.67 -13.89 7.43
C MET A 251 -6.47 -15.06 7.99
N ARG A 252 -6.43 -16.21 7.31
CA ARG A 252 -7.13 -17.40 7.77
C ARG A 252 -6.28 -18.27 8.67
N THR A 253 -5.00 -18.41 8.35
CA THR A 253 -4.06 -19.22 9.12
C THR A 253 -2.62 -18.84 8.83
N MET A 254 -1.71 -19.46 9.54
CA MET A 254 -0.28 -19.45 9.24
C MET A 254 0.15 -20.83 8.72
N TRP A 255 0.91 -20.80 7.65
CA TRP A 255 1.50 -21.99 7.03
C TRP A 255 2.80 -22.40 7.73
#